data_8bb28037ca464c0f2284d64342bbb4ab
#
_entry.id   8bb28037ca464c0f2284d64342bbb4ab
#
_cell.length_a   1.000
_cell.length_b   1.000
_cell.length_c   1.000
_cell.angle_alpha   90.00
_cell.angle_beta   90.00
_cell.angle_gamma   90.00
#
_symmetry.space_group_name_H-M   'P 1'
#
loop_
_entity.id
_entity.type
_entity.pdbx_description
1 polymer ?
#
loop_
_entity_poly.entity_id
_entity_poly.type
_entity_poly.pdbx_seq_one_letter_code
_entity_poly.pdbx_strand_id
1 'polypeptide(L)'
;MFRRRGDQLEVLLAHPGGPLFRNKDDGVWTIPKGEIDSGEDLLRRARIEFEEEVGIPAAGADWIDLGWVKQKGGKTVYAWAFEGDLPDDFQCRSNRFEMEWPPRSGKMQNFPEVDQACFFSLEDARRKLKEAQTSFLDRLQAALANGR
;
A
#
# COMPACT_ATOMS: atom_id res chain seq x y z
N MET A 1 1.39 -0.65 7.15
CA MET A 1 0.88 -0.44 8.53
C MET A 1 -0.09 -1.57 8.86
N PHE A 2 -0.01 -2.09 10.06
CA PHE A 2 -0.98 -3.05 10.58
C PHE A 2 -1.43 -2.62 11.97
N ARG A 3 -2.59 -3.12 12.39
CA ARG A 3 -3.12 -2.87 13.74
C ARG A 3 -3.87 -4.11 14.22
N ARG A 4 -4.10 -4.19 15.53
CA ARG A 4 -4.89 -5.24 16.13
C ARG A 4 -6.15 -4.64 16.73
N ARG A 5 -7.31 -5.23 16.39
CA ARG A 5 -8.59 -4.90 17.01
C ARG A 5 -9.14 -6.17 17.65
N GLY A 6 -9.06 -6.24 18.98
CA GLY A 6 -9.33 -7.47 19.71
C GLY A 6 -8.35 -8.54 19.25
N ASP A 7 -8.85 -9.69 18.82
CA ASP A 7 -8.04 -10.78 18.31
C ASP A 7 -7.78 -10.71 16.81
N GLN A 8 -8.32 -9.67 16.14
CA GLN A 8 -8.17 -9.56 14.68
C GLN A 8 -7.01 -8.66 14.30
N LEU A 9 -6.20 -9.19 13.38
CA LEU A 9 -5.16 -8.43 12.72
C LEU A 9 -5.74 -7.76 11.47
N GLU A 10 -5.48 -6.46 11.33
CA GLU A 10 -5.90 -5.69 10.17
C GLU A 10 -4.68 -5.03 9.52
N VAL A 11 -4.72 -4.92 8.20
CA VAL A 11 -3.65 -4.31 7.42
C VAL A 11 -4.19 -3.16 6.58
N LEU A 12 -3.38 -2.11 6.45
CA LEU A 12 -3.72 -0.95 5.64
C LEU A 12 -3.36 -1.21 4.19
N LEU A 13 -4.33 -1.05 3.30
CA LEU A 13 -4.14 -1.16 1.86
C LEU A 13 -4.51 0.14 1.17
N ALA A 14 -3.91 0.37 0.02
CA ALA A 14 -4.12 1.55 -0.81
C ALA A 14 -4.84 1.17 -2.11
N HIS A 15 -5.90 1.91 -2.43
CA HIS A 15 -6.60 1.78 -3.71
C HIS A 15 -5.99 2.74 -4.72
N PRO A 16 -5.57 2.25 -5.91
CA PRO A 16 -5.00 3.13 -6.93
C PRO A 16 -6.05 4.13 -7.44
N GLY A 17 -5.64 5.38 -7.57
CA GLY A 17 -6.51 6.44 -8.05
C GLY A 17 -6.53 6.55 -9.56
N GLY A 18 -7.34 7.47 -10.05
CA GLY A 18 -7.49 7.74 -11.45
C GLY A 18 -8.64 6.97 -12.11
N PRO A 19 -8.96 7.34 -13.37
CA PRO A 19 -10.16 6.82 -14.02
C PRO A 19 -10.08 5.34 -14.41
N LEU A 20 -8.87 4.79 -14.56
CA LEU A 20 -8.69 3.39 -14.96
C LEU A 20 -9.10 2.41 -13.84
N PHE A 21 -9.03 2.84 -12.58
CA PHE A 21 -9.30 1.98 -11.43
C PHE A 21 -10.56 2.37 -10.66
N ARG A 22 -11.25 3.43 -11.08
CA ARG A 22 -12.38 4.00 -10.35
C ARG A 22 -13.44 2.97 -9.95
N ASN A 23 -13.74 2.03 -10.83
CA ASN A 23 -14.76 1.01 -10.63
C ASN A 23 -14.19 -0.38 -10.36
N LYS A 24 -12.90 -0.47 -10.06
CA LYS A 24 -12.24 -1.75 -9.76
C LYS A 24 -12.00 -1.86 -8.26
N ASP A 25 -12.11 -3.05 -7.74
CA ASP A 25 -11.97 -3.33 -6.32
C ASP A 25 -11.07 -4.54 -6.07
N ASP A 26 -11.62 -5.74 -6.09
CA ASP A 26 -10.84 -6.95 -5.77
C ASP A 26 -9.65 -7.14 -6.72
N GLY A 27 -8.49 -7.43 -6.14
CA GLY A 27 -7.28 -7.74 -6.91
C GLY A 27 -6.52 -6.51 -7.41
N VAL A 28 -6.95 -5.28 -7.05
CA VAL A 28 -6.27 -4.06 -7.50
C VAL A 28 -5.62 -3.26 -6.36
N TRP A 29 -6.01 -3.50 -5.13
CA TRP A 29 -5.41 -2.84 -3.98
C TRP A 29 -3.96 -3.28 -3.80
N THR A 30 -3.15 -2.40 -3.25
CA THR A 30 -1.74 -2.65 -2.99
C THR A 30 -1.37 -2.24 -1.57
N ILE A 31 -0.22 -2.75 -1.10
CA ILE A 31 0.42 -2.09 0.04
C ILE A 31 0.89 -0.71 -0.42
N PRO A 32 0.94 0.30 0.46
CA PRO A 32 1.54 1.59 0.09
C PRO A 32 2.99 1.36 -0.35
N LYS A 33 3.29 1.76 -1.58
CA LYS A 33 4.59 1.47 -2.19
C LYS A 33 4.88 2.46 -3.31
N GLY A 34 6.15 2.55 -3.70
CA GLY A 34 6.58 3.29 -4.87
C GLY A 34 7.70 2.58 -5.60
N GLU A 35 8.18 3.19 -6.66
CA GLU A 35 9.33 2.68 -7.40
C GLU A 35 10.61 3.00 -6.65
N ILE A 36 11.56 2.08 -6.71
CA ILE A 36 12.83 2.19 -6.02
C ILE A 36 13.93 2.41 -7.06
N ASP A 37 14.67 3.50 -6.91
CA ASP A 37 15.83 3.75 -7.74
C ASP A 37 17.05 2.98 -7.22
N SER A 38 17.93 2.62 -8.14
CA SER A 38 19.15 1.91 -7.81
C SER A 38 20.01 2.70 -6.82
N GLY A 39 20.51 2.02 -5.79
CA GLY A 39 21.38 2.62 -4.78
C GLY A 39 20.69 3.32 -3.62
N GLU A 40 19.39 3.33 -3.61
CA GLU A 40 18.63 3.89 -2.47
C GLU A 40 18.55 2.91 -1.31
N ASP A 41 18.45 3.46 -0.09
CA ASP A 41 18.07 2.70 1.09
C ASP A 41 16.59 2.29 0.93
N LEU A 42 16.34 1.01 0.79
CA LEU A 42 15.01 0.46 0.51
C LEU A 42 14.00 0.77 1.62
N LEU A 43 14.40 0.66 2.87
CA LEU A 43 13.51 0.97 4.00
C LEU A 43 13.17 2.45 4.03
N ARG A 44 14.16 3.31 3.86
CA ARG A 44 13.93 4.76 3.81
C ARG A 44 12.96 5.11 2.69
N ARG A 45 13.14 4.51 1.52
CA ARG A 45 12.25 4.75 0.37
C ARG A 45 10.83 4.26 0.67
N ALA A 46 10.68 3.11 1.29
CA ALA A 46 9.37 2.59 1.68
C ALA A 46 8.63 3.54 2.63
N ARG A 47 9.35 4.14 3.58
CA ARG A 47 8.78 5.12 4.52
C ARG A 47 8.32 6.38 3.79
N ILE A 48 9.12 6.87 2.85
CA ILE A 48 8.78 8.05 2.04
C ILE A 48 7.54 7.77 1.19
N GLU A 49 7.49 6.61 0.54
CA GLU A 49 6.35 6.23 -0.30
C GLU A 49 5.06 6.08 0.51
N PHE A 50 5.15 5.52 1.72
CA PHE A 50 3.99 5.46 2.61
C PHE A 50 3.44 6.86 2.89
N GLU A 51 4.32 7.80 3.22
CA GLU A 51 3.91 9.17 3.52
C GLU A 51 3.32 9.87 2.29
N GLU A 52 3.92 9.65 1.11
CA GLU A 52 3.44 10.24 -0.14
C GLU A 52 2.08 9.68 -0.58
N GLU A 53 1.81 8.40 -0.34
CA GLU A 53 0.58 7.73 -0.76
C GLU A 53 -0.55 7.85 0.25
N VAL A 54 -0.24 7.85 1.53
CA VAL A 54 -1.25 7.87 2.60
C VAL A 54 -1.45 9.27 3.17
N GLY A 55 -0.39 10.06 3.21
CA GLY A 55 -0.46 11.45 3.68
C GLY A 55 -0.21 11.64 5.16
N ILE A 56 0.30 10.60 5.84
CA ILE A 56 0.72 10.69 7.23
C ILE A 56 2.12 10.09 7.40
N PRO A 57 2.88 10.52 8.42
CA PRO A 57 4.21 9.96 8.64
C PRO A 57 4.18 8.47 8.98
N ALA A 58 5.15 7.73 8.47
CA ALA A 58 5.39 6.35 8.85
C ALA A 58 6.20 6.34 10.16
N ALA A 59 5.51 6.39 11.27
CA ALA A 59 6.11 6.66 12.58
C ALA A 59 6.36 5.41 13.44
N GLY A 60 6.25 4.22 12.88
CA GLY A 60 6.49 2.98 13.61
C GLY A 60 7.94 2.86 14.09
N ALA A 61 8.12 2.27 15.26
CA ALA A 61 9.44 2.06 15.87
C ALA A 61 10.06 0.71 15.48
N ASP A 62 9.24 -0.35 15.41
CA ASP A 62 9.70 -1.70 15.16
C ASP A 62 9.28 -2.15 13.76
N TRP A 63 10.19 -2.00 12.82
CA TRP A 63 9.94 -2.35 11.42
C TRP A 63 10.26 -3.81 11.18
N ILE A 64 9.29 -4.54 10.62
CA ILE A 64 9.42 -5.95 10.31
C ILE A 64 9.70 -6.08 8.81
N ASP A 65 10.84 -6.64 8.44
CA ASP A 65 11.19 -6.90 7.04
C ASP A 65 10.37 -8.09 6.54
N LEU A 66 9.55 -7.86 5.52
CA LEU A 66 8.72 -8.90 4.90
C LEU A 66 9.32 -9.43 3.59
N GLY A 67 10.52 -8.98 3.25
CA GLY A 67 11.19 -9.42 2.02
C GLY A 67 10.59 -8.80 0.77
N TRP A 68 10.60 -9.57 -0.30
CA TRP A 68 10.18 -9.07 -1.61
C TRP A 68 9.36 -10.10 -2.36
N VAL A 69 8.59 -9.61 -3.34
CA VAL A 69 7.87 -10.44 -4.31
C VAL A 69 8.06 -9.85 -5.70
N LYS A 70 7.93 -10.70 -6.72
CA LYS A 70 7.89 -10.25 -8.11
C LYS A 70 6.44 -10.15 -8.57
N GLN A 71 6.08 -9.02 -9.15
CA GLN A 71 4.78 -8.82 -9.77
C GLN A 71 4.83 -9.18 -11.26
N LYS A 72 3.66 -9.31 -11.87
CA LYS A 72 3.55 -9.42 -13.33
C LYS A 72 4.26 -8.23 -13.97
N GLY A 73 5.02 -8.49 -15.03
CA GLY A 73 5.84 -7.47 -15.67
C GLY A 73 7.26 -7.38 -15.11
N GLY A 74 7.60 -8.19 -14.11
CA GLY A 74 8.97 -8.30 -13.60
C GLY A 74 9.36 -7.29 -12.53
N LYS A 75 8.45 -6.42 -12.10
CA LYS A 75 8.75 -5.47 -11.01
C LYS A 75 8.89 -6.19 -9.68
N THR A 76 9.91 -5.83 -8.93
CA THR A 76 10.14 -6.34 -7.57
C THR A 76 9.59 -5.36 -6.55
N VAL A 77 8.81 -5.86 -5.60
CA VAL A 77 8.24 -5.05 -4.51
C VAL A 77 8.83 -5.54 -3.20
N TYR A 78 9.42 -4.62 -2.46
CA TYR A 78 9.93 -4.84 -1.10
C TYR A 78 8.92 -4.31 -0.10
N ALA A 79 8.76 -4.98 1.04
CA ALA A 79 7.80 -4.56 2.05
C ALA A 79 8.37 -4.64 3.45
N TRP A 80 7.96 -3.69 4.27
CA TRP A 80 8.17 -3.69 5.72
C TRP A 80 6.83 -3.44 6.39
N ALA A 81 6.64 -4.01 7.56
CA ALA A 81 5.43 -3.80 8.34
C ALA A 81 5.77 -3.05 9.63
N PHE A 82 4.88 -2.18 10.04
CA PHE A 82 4.96 -1.51 11.31
C PHE A 82 3.56 -1.39 11.92
N GLU A 83 3.51 -1.43 13.24
CA GLU A 83 2.24 -1.29 13.96
C GLU A 83 1.87 0.19 14.06
N GLY A 84 0.61 0.50 13.78
CA GLY A 84 0.11 1.87 13.87
C GLY A 84 -1.38 1.92 13.60
N ASP A 85 -1.95 3.10 13.73
CA ASP A 85 -3.36 3.34 13.46
C ASP A 85 -3.52 4.67 12.74
N LEU A 86 -4.72 4.91 12.24
CA LEU A 86 -5.07 6.16 11.59
C LEU A 86 -5.89 7.02 12.55
N PRO A 87 -5.75 8.36 12.51
CA PRO A 87 -6.62 9.22 13.30
C PRO A 87 -8.08 9.08 12.86
N ASP A 88 -9.01 9.35 13.79
CA ASP A 88 -10.45 9.21 13.51
C ASP A 88 -10.94 10.08 12.36
N ASP A 89 -10.29 11.22 12.16
CA ASP A 89 -10.62 12.17 11.08
C ASP A 89 -9.74 11.96 9.84
N PHE A 90 -9.14 10.79 9.70
CA PHE A 90 -8.20 10.51 8.62
C PHE A 90 -8.84 10.68 7.25
N GLN A 91 -8.13 11.40 6.38
CA GLN A 91 -8.44 11.51 4.95
C GLN A 91 -7.16 11.20 4.18
N CYS A 92 -7.24 10.28 3.24
CA CYS A 92 -6.10 9.93 2.40
C CYS A 92 -5.69 11.12 1.55
N ARG A 93 -4.41 11.48 1.60
CA ARG A 93 -3.84 12.58 0.82
C ARG A 93 -2.57 12.08 0.15
N SER A 94 -2.72 11.59 -1.07
CA SER A 94 -1.60 11.10 -1.85
C SER A 94 -1.04 12.20 -2.76
N ASN A 95 0.15 11.95 -3.29
CA ASN A 95 0.65 12.69 -4.44
C ASN A 95 -0.29 12.48 -5.62
N ARG A 96 -0.19 13.38 -6.58
CA ARG A 96 -1.08 13.39 -7.74
C ARG A 96 -0.27 13.16 -9.01
N PHE A 97 -0.97 12.70 -10.06
CA PHE A 97 -0.38 12.52 -11.38
C PHE A 97 -1.31 13.09 -12.44
N GLU A 98 -0.73 13.42 -13.59
CA GLU A 98 -1.49 13.89 -14.75
C GLU A 98 -1.59 12.78 -15.80
N MET A 99 -2.76 12.69 -16.44
CA MET A 99 -2.92 11.83 -17.59
C MET A 99 -3.96 12.42 -18.53
N GLU A 100 -3.83 12.09 -19.81
CA GLU A 100 -4.83 12.45 -20.79
C GLU A 100 -6.11 11.66 -20.54
N TRP A 101 -7.20 12.37 -20.29
CA TRP A 101 -8.48 11.75 -20.08
C TRP A 101 -9.63 12.67 -20.53
N PRO A 102 -10.63 12.20 -21.29
CA PRO A 102 -10.71 10.85 -21.87
C PRO A 102 -9.55 10.56 -22.83
N PRO A 103 -9.33 9.28 -23.19
CA PRO A 103 -8.28 8.94 -24.16
C PRO A 103 -8.44 9.73 -25.47
N ARG A 104 -7.33 10.23 -26.00
CA ARG A 104 -7.28 10.99 -27.27
C ARG A 104 -8.06 12.30 -27.24
N SER A 105 -8.41 12.83 -26.06
CA SER A 105 -9.14 14.09 -25.94
C SER A 105 -8.24 15.31 -26.03
N GLY A 106 -6.93 15.13 -25.84
CA GLY A 106 -5.98 16.25 -25.70
C GLY A 106 -6.09 16.97 -24.37
N LYS A 107 -6.92 16.50 -23.45
CA LYS A 107 -7.16 17.13 -22.15
C LYS A 107 -6.38 16.40 -21.07
N MET A 108 -5.40 17.09 -20.47
CA MET A 108 -4.68 16.57 -19.31
C MET A 108 -5.49 16.84 -18.07
N GLN A 109 -5.73 15.79 -17.27
CA GLN A 109 -6.43 15.90 -16.01
C GLN A 109 -5.54 15.37 -14.88
N ASN A 110 -5.77 15.88 -13.67
CA ASN A 110 -5.01 15.58 -12.50
C ASN A 110 -5.79 14.63 -11.59
N PHE A 111 -5.14 13.55 -11.14
CA PHE A 111 -5.77 12.53 -10.29
C PHE A 111 -4.85 12.18 -9.11
N PRO A 112 -5.41 11.78 -7.96
CA PRO A 112 -4.57 11.24 -6.89
C PRO A 112 -3.98 9.89 -7.29
N GLU A 113 -2.75 9.62 -6.87
CA GLU A 113 -2.13 8.30 -7.09
C GLU A 113 -2.84 7.22 -6.27
N VAL A 114 -3.31 7.57 -5.08
CA VAL A 114 -4.10 6.72 -4.20
C VAL A 114 -5.34 7.50 -3.79
N ASP A 115 -6.51 6.94 -4.03
CA ASP A 115 -7.78 7.61 -3.70
C ASP A 115 -8.37 7.16 -2.37
N GLN A 116 -8.00 5.99 -1.87
CA GLN A 116 -8.44 5.47 -0.59
C GLN A 116 -7.33 4.68 0.09
N ALA A 117 -7.25 4.79 1.40
CA ALA A 117 -6.43 3.92 2.22
C ALA A 117 -7.30 3.41 3.37
N CYS A 118 -7.45 2.10 3.48
CA CYS A 118 -8.37 1.47 4.43
C CYS A 118 -7.73 0.26 5.08
N PHE A 119 -8.12 0.00 6.32
CA PHE A 119 -7.77 -1.24 7.00
C PHE A 119 -8.72 -2.37 6.58
N PHE A 120 -8.15 -3.54 6.38
CA PHE A 120 -8.89 -4.77 6.07
C PHE A 120 -8.42 -5.89 6.99
N SER A 121 -9.34 -6.82 7.33
CA SER A 121 -8.93 -8.09 7.92
C SER A 121 -8.01 -8.83 6.95
N LEU A 122 -7.25 -9.79 7.44
CA LEU A 122 -6.39 -10.59 6.55
C LEU A 122 -7.19 -11.34 5.49
N GLU A 123 -8.38 -11.84 5.85
CA GLU A 123 -9.25 -12.53 4.91
C GLU A 123 -9.67 -11.60 3.76
N ASP A 124 -10.16 -10.41 4.10
CA ASP A 124 -10.54 -9.43 3.08
C ASP A 124 -9.34 -8.92 2.29
N ALA A 125 -8.21 -8.71 2.96
CA ALA A 125 -6.99 -8.25 2.30
C ALA A 125 -6.51 -9.21 1.23
N ARG A 126 -6.65 -10.53 1.43
CA ARG A 126 -6.27 -11.53 0.42
C ARG A 126 -7.06 -11.38 -0.86
N ARG A 127 -8.33 -11.01 -0.74
CA ARG A 127 -9.20 -10.77 -1.90
C ARG A 127 -8.90 -9.44 -2.55
N LYS A 128 -8.62 -8.40 -1.77
CA LYS A 128 -8.41 -7.03 -2.25
C LYS A 128 -7.08 -6.83 -2.92
N LEU A 129 -6.02 -7.43 -2.39
CA LEU A 129 -4.65 -7.22 -2.88
C LEU A 129 -4.42 -7.80 -4.27
N LYS A 130 -3.52 -7.17 -5.00
CA LYS A 130 -2.88 -7.80 -6.16
C LYS A 130 -2.33 -9.16 -5.74
N GLU A 131 -2.56 -10.18 -6.55
CA GLU A 131 -2.22 -11.56 -6.20
C GLU A 131 -0.77 -11.74 -5.75
N ALA A 132 0.16 -11.12 -6.47
CA ALA A 132 1.59 -11.24 -6.14
C ALA A 132 1.94 -10.71 -4.74
N GLN A 133 1.14 -9.79 -4.19
CA GLN A 133 1.40 -9.20 -2.88
C GLN A 133 0.77 -9.97 -1.73
N THR A 134 -0.07 -10.96 -1.99
CA THR A 134 -0.74 -11.72 -0.92
C THR A 134 0.24 -12.50 -0.06
N SER A 135 1.41 -12.85 -0.58
CA SER A 135 2.47 -13.51 0.19
C SER A 135 2.94 -12.68 1.38
N PHE A 136 2.86 -11.36 1.29
CA PHE A 136 3.23 -10.48 2.41
C PHE A 136 2.32 -10.69 3.63
N LEU A 137 1.06 -11.04 3.41
CA LEU A 137 0.14 -11.34 4.52
C LEU A 137 0.58 -12.58 5.30
N ASP A 138 0.99 -13.63 4.59
CA ASP A 138 1.49 -14.84 5.23
C ASP A 138 2.78 -14.58 6.01
N ARG A 139 3.66 -13.78 5.43
CA ARG A 139 4.93 -13.43 6.06
C ARG A 139 4.71 -12.57 7.31
N LEU A 140 3.74 -11.65 7.27
CA LEU A 140 3.37 -10.85 8.42
C LEU A 140 2.83 -11.74 9.55
N GLN A 141 1.90 -12.64 9.24
CA GLN A 141 1.37 -13.57 10.24
C GLN A 141 2.47 -14.40 10.88
N ALA A 142 3.39 -14.93 10.07
CA ALA A 142 4.49 -15.74 10.57
C ALA A 142 5.41 -14.92 11.49
N ALA A 143 5.73 -13.70 11.11
CA ALA A 143 6.59 -12.82 11.90
C ALA A 143 5.96 -12.49 13.25
N LEU A 144 4.65 -12.19 13.27
CA LEU A 144 3.95 -11.86 14.51
C LEU A 144 3.75 -13.11 15.41
N ALA A 145 3.56 -14.28 14.82
CA ALA A 145 3.46 -15.52 15.57
C ALA A 145 4.79 -15.90 16.25
N ASN A 146 5.92 -15.43 15.69
CA ASN A 146 7.25 -15.66 16.23
C ASN A 146 7.69 -14.60 17.24
N GLY A 147 6.74 -13.90 17.85
CA GLY A 147 7.01 -12.98 18.96
C GLY A 147 7.33 -11.55 18.56
N ARG A 148 6.99 -11.18 17.35
CA ARG A 148 7.17 -9.79 16.89
C ARG A 148 5.90 -8.98 16.97
#